data_7e6ca30b90d6c9cb2a32037cf053b69e
#
_entry.id   7e6ca30b90d6c9cb2a32037cf053b69e
#
_cell.length_a   1.000
_cell.length_b   1.000
_cell.length_c   1.000
_cell.angle_alpha   90.00
_cell.angle_beta   90.00
_cell.angle_gamma   90.00
#
_symmetry.space_group_name_H-M   'P 1'
#
loop_
_entity.id
_entity.type
_entity.pdbx_description
1 polymer ?
#
loop_
_entity_poly.entity_id
_entity_poly.type
_entity_poly.pdbx_seq_one_letter_code
_entity_poly.pdbx_strand_id
1 'polypeptide(L)'
;SGFSNPAVITIAFLFIISRALQKTRILEYLIIRVRRLADKSILLGRGVYLFTIGVASAVVNNTAIVAIFMPVSIRLAQKYKMSPSKMLIPLSYSAILGGTLTLVGTSTNLLVNSIYIETPGVEPMGMFEFMRYGLILMFVGLLYILFIAPMILPSRTSTSSLTKSYRLGGYLTEMKITSESP
;
A
#
# COMPACT_ATOMS: atom_id res chain seq x y z
N SER A 1 -29.23 14.54 -3.33
CA SER A 1 -28.34 14.60 -2.17
C SER A 1 -27.13 13.74 -2.45
N GLY A 2 -25.93 14.13 -2.01
CA GLY A 2 -24.69 13.40 -2.30
C GLY A 2 -24.71 11.94 -1.80
N PHE A 3 -25.46 11.62 -0.78
CA PHE A 3 -25.59 10.26 -0.24
C PHE A 3 -26.42 9.33 -1.13
N SER A 4 -27.22 9.84 -2.04
CA SER A 4 -28.03 9.05 -2.98
C SER A 4 -27.27 8.74 -4.28
N ASN A 5 -26.04 9.19 -4.43
CA ASN A 5 -25.23 8.92 -5.62
C ASN A 5 -24.81 7.42 -5.64
N PRO A 6 -25.09 6.69 -6.73
CA PRO A 6 -24.72 5.27 -6.86
C PRO A 6 -23.24 5.00 -6.61
N ALA A 7 -22.34 5.94 -6.97
CA ALA A 7 -20.91 5.81 -6.70
C ALA A 7 -20.60 5.78 -5.20
N VAL A 8 -21.26 6.61 -4.38
CA VAL A 8 -21.06 6.65 -2.92
C VAL A 8 -21.50 5.34 -2.29
N ILE A 9 -22.64 4.80 -2.73
CA ILE A 9 -23.15 3.50 -2.26
C ILE A 9 -22.18 2.38 -2.66
N THR A 10 -21.69 2.38 -3.90
CA THR A 10 -20.70 1.40 -4.39
C THR A 10 -19.40 1.47 -3.57
N ILE A 11 -18.90 2.66 -3.29
CA ILE A 11 -17.71 2.87 -2.45
C ILE A 11 -17.93 2.28 -1.04
N ALA A 12 -19.11 2.50 -0.44
CA ALA A 12 -19.43 1.94 0.88
C ALA A 12 -19.39 0.41 0.88
N PHE A 13 -19.98 -0.24 -0.13
CA PHE A 13 -19.91 -1.69 -0.29
C PHE A 13 -18.49 -2.19 -0.54
N LEU A 14 -17.68 -1.47 -1.34
CA LEU A 14 -16.27 -1.81 -1.55
C LEU A 14 -15.45 -1.74 -0.26
N PHE A 15 -15.74 -0.82 0.65
CA PHE A 15 -15.09 -0.80 1.97
C PHE A 15 -15.45 -2.04 2.80
N ILE A 16 -16.69 -2.50 2.75
CA ILE A 16 -17.12 -3.72 3.46
C ILE A 16 -16.40 -4.94 2.89
N ILE A 17 -16.36 -5.09 1.56
CA ILE A 17 -15.65 -6.18 0.87
C ILE A 17 -14.16 -6.12 1.18
N SER A 18 -13.54 -4.94 1.11
CA SER A 18 -12.14 -4.73 1.46
C SER A 18 -11.85 -5.15 2.90
N ARG A 19 -12.75 -4.83 3.85
CA ARG A 19 -12.63 -5.25 5.24
C ARG A 19 -12.75 -6.77 5.41
N ALA A 20 -13.61 -7.42 4.64
CA ALA A 20 -13.72 -8.88 4.62
C ALA A 20 -12.43 -9.52 4.07
N LEU A 21 -11.88 -9.00 2.96
CA LEU A 21 -10.60 -9.47 2.40
C LEU A 21 -9.43 -9.31 3.36
N GLN A 22 -9.41 -8.26 4.19
CA GLN A 22 -8.39 -8.09 5.23
C GLN A 22 -8.44 -9.19 6.30
N LYS A 23 -9.64 -9.70 6.61
CA LYS A 23 -9.81 -10.80 7.57
C LYS A 23 -9.45 -12.17 6.98
N THR A 24 -9.47 -12.32 5.66
CA THR A 24 -9.00 -13.54 5.00
C THR A 24 -7.47 -13.49 4.91
N ARG A 25 -6.78 -14.56 5.28
CA ARG A 25 -5.31 -14.60 5.26
C ARG A 25 -4.69 -14.66 3.86
N ILE A 26 -5.45 -14.33 2.82
CA ILE A 26 -5.01 -14.34 1.41
C ILE A 26 -3.82 -13.40 1.20
N LEU A 27 -3.88 -12.21 1.81
CA LEU A 27 -2.79 -11.23 1.71
C LEU A 27 -1.53 -11.68 2.46
N GLU A 28 -1.67 -12.41 3.58
CA GLU A 28 -0.53 -13.02 4.28
C GLU A 28 0.18 -14.06 3.42
N TYR A 29 -0.58 -14.85 2.64
CA TYR A 29 -0.02 -15.83 1.71
C TYR A 29 0.82 -15.15 0.62
N LEU A 30 0.35 -14.04 0.06
CA LEU A 30 1.11 -13.23 -0.90
C LEU A 30 2.41 -12.70 -0.28
N ILE A 31 2.36 -12.23 0.95
CA ILE A 31 3.52 -11.74 1.69
C ILE A 31 4.59 -12.83 1.85
N ILE A 32 4.19 -14.05 2.19
CA ILE A 32 5.12 -15.19 2.35
C ILE A 32 5.82 -15.51 1.02
N ARG A 33 5.07 -15.50 -0.10
CA ARG A 33 5.64 -15.72 -1.44
C ARG A 33 6.65 -14.65 -1.83
N VAL A 34 6.29 -13.38 -1.62
CA VAL A 34 7.18 -12.23 -1.89
C VAL A 34 8.46 -12.32 -1.05
N ARG A 35 8.33 -12.69 0.23
CA ARG A 35 9.48 -12.82 1.13
C ARG A 35 10.52 -13.84 0.64
N ARG A 36 10.08 -14.98 0.11
CA ARG A 36 10.99 -16.01 -0.46
C ARG A 36 11.76 -15.50 -1.68
N LEU A 37 11.12 -14.69 -2.52
CA LEU A 37 11.76 -14.08 -3.69
C LEU A 37 12.74 -12.97 -3.30
N ALA A 38 12.42 -12.22 -2.25
CA ALA A 38 13.28 -11.16 -1.72
C ALA A 38 14.61 -11.68 -1.14
N ASP A 39 14.67 -12.95 -0.76
CA ASP A 39 15.91 -13.56 -0.22
C ASP A 39 16.97 -13.79 -1.30
N LYS A 40 16.59 -13.81 -2.60
CA LYS A 40 17.53 -14.03 -3.72
C LYS A 40 18.22 -12.73 -4.17
N SER A 41 17.54 -11.61 -4.19
CA SER A 41 18.07 -10.30 -4.59
C SER A 41 17.21 -9.18 -4.01
N ILE A 42 17.84 -8.18 -3.39
CA ILE A 42 17.15 -7.02 -2.81
C ILE A 42 16.34 -6.28 -3.87
N LEU A 43 16.91 -6.08 -5.07
CA LEU A 43 16.26 -5.36 -6.14
C LEU A 43 15.04 -6.12 -6.69
N LEU A 44 15.23 -7.42 -6.98
CA LEU A 44 14.13 -8.28 -7.44
C LEU A 44 13.05 -8.42 -6.37
N GLY A 45 13.43 -8.61 -5.10
CA GLY A 45 12.49 -8.70 -4.00
C GLY A 45 11.66 -7.43 -3.83
N ARG A 46 12.28 -6.26 -3.95
CA ARG A 46 11.57 -4.98 -3.93
C ARG A 46 10.65 -4.83 -5.14
N GLY A 47 11.12 -5.16 -6.33
CA GLY A 47 10.31 -5.09 -7.56
C GLY A 47 9.08 -5.97 -7.49
N VAL A 48 9.24 -7.25 -7.13
CA VAL A 48 8.12 -8.19 -6.97
C VAL A 48 7.18 -7.75 -5.85
N TYR A 49 7.73 -7.23 -4.73
CA TYR A 49 6.93 -6.70 -3.62
C TYR A 49 6.02 -5.54 -4.07
N LEU A 50 6.60 -4.54 -4.73
CA LEU A 50 5.88 -3.36 -5.20
C LEU A 50 4.87 -3.72 -6.30
N PHE A 51 5.23 -4.62 -7.22
CA PHE A 51 4.32 -5.13 -8.24
C PHE A 51 3.13 -5.86 -7.63
N THR A 52 3.37 -6.72 -6.62
CA THR A 52 2.29 -7.43 -5.90
C THR A 52 1.33 -6.46 -5.22
N ILE A 53 1.85 -5.38 -4.62
CA ILE A 53 1.03 -4.32 -4.02
C ILE A 53 0.16 -3.65 -5.08
N GLY A 54 0.74 -3.28 -6.23
CA GLY A 54 0.01 -2.68 -7.33
C GLY A 54 -1.13 -3.58 -7.84
N VAL A 55 -0.84 -4.85 -8.10
CA VAL A 55 -1.86 -5.81 -8.55
C VAL A 55 -2.96 -6.02 -7.50
N ALA A 56 -2.59 -6.14 -6.24
CA ALA A 56 -3.57 -6.25 -5.16
C ALA A 56 -4.45 -5.00 -5.03
N SER A 57 -3.87 -3.81 -5.25
CA SER A 57 -4.58 -2.53 -5.20
C SER A 57 -5.50 -2.28 -6.40
N ALA A 58 -5.33 -3.02 -7.49
CA ALA A 58 -6.28 -2.98 -8.61
C ALA A 58 -7.68 -3.49 -8.24
N VAL A 59 -7.77 -4.34 -7.21
CA VAL A 59 -9.03 -4.99 -6.78
C VAL A 59 -9.47 -4.54 -5.39
N VAL A 60 -8.50 -4.14 -4.55
CA VAL A 60 -8.74 -3.74 -3.16
C VAL A 60 -8.40 -2.27 -3.00
N ASN A 61 -9.19 -1.54 -2.23
CA ASN A 61 -8.95 -0.12 -1.96
C ASN A 61 -7.51 0.16 -1.49
N ASN A 62 -6.90 1.21 -2.05
CA ASN A 62 -5.51 1.62 -1.78
C ASN A 62 -5.19 1.73 -0.29
N THR A 63 -6.09 2.37 0.48
CA THR A 63 -5.92 2.57 1.93
C THR A 63 -5.81 1.23 2.68
N ALA A 64 -6.65 0.27 2.30
CA ALA A 64 -6.64 -1.06 2.89
C ALA A 64 -5.32 -1.79 2.59
N ILE A 65 -4.87 -1.75 1.34
CA ILE A 65 -3.61 -2.35 0.92
C ILE A 65 -2.43 -1.73 1.67
N VAL A 66 -2.37 -0.41 1.73
CA VAL A 66 -1.29 0.30 2.46
C VAL A 66 -1.29 -0.10 3.94
N ALA A 67 -2.46 -0.14 4.60
CA ALA A 67 -2.57 -0.52 6.01
C ALA A 67 -2.06 -1.94 6.28
N ILE A 68 -2.37 -2.90 5.39
CA ILE A 68 -1.95 -4.30 5.53
C ILE A 68 -0.45 -4.47 5.28
N PHE A 69 0.08 -3.82 4.24
CA PHE A 69 1.48 -3.98 3.84
C PHE A 69 2.45 -3.06 4.61
N MET A 70 1.95 -2.05 5.35
CA MET A 70 2.77 -1.16 6.15
C MET A 70 3.67 -1.89 7.17
N PRO A 71 3.18 -2.79 8.04
CA PRO A 71 4.04 -3.50 8.97
C PRO A 71 5.07 -4.39 8.27
N VAL A 72 4.74 -4.92 7.09
CA VAL A 72 5.66 -5.73 6.27
C VAL A 72 6.77 -4.84 5.69
N SER A 73 6.41 -3.66 5.17
CA SER A 73 7.38 -2.66 4.68
C SER A 73 8.38 -2.25 5.76
N ILE A 74 7.90 -2.02 6.98
CA ILE A 74 8.77 -1.66 8.12
C ILE A 74 9.74 -2.81 8.44
N ARG A 75 9.26 -4.05 8.51
CA ARG A 75 10.11 -5.22 8.76
C ARG A 75 11.13 -5.44 7.64
N LEU A 76 10.75 -5.25 6.38
CA LEU A 76 11.68 -5.33 5.24
C LEU A 76 12.74 -4.22 5.30
N ALA A 77 12.35 -3.00 5.63
CA ALA A 77 13.28 -1.90 5.82
C ALA A 77 14.32 -2.21 6.92
N GLN A 78 13.87 -2.75 8.06
CA GLN A 78 14.73 -3.19 9.14
C GLN A 78 15.68 -4.32 8.70
N LYS A 79 15.17 -5.34 8.02
CA LYS A 79 15.96 -6.47 7.50
C LYS A 79 17.08 -6.02 6.57
N TYR A 80 16.79 -5.06 5.70
CA TYR A 80 17.76 -4.53 4.73
C TYR A 80 18.54 -3.32 5.26
N LYS A 81 18.44 -3.01 6.56
CA LYS A 81 19.10 -1.85 7.20
C LYS A 81 18.84 -0.53 6.47
N MET A 82 17.65 -0.37 5.94
CA MET A 82 17.18 0.84 5.25
C MET A 82 16.23 1.66 6.13
N SER A 83 16.14 2.96 5.85
CA SER A 83 15.14 3.81 6.47
C SER A 83 13.72 3.34 6.09
N PRO A 84 12.75 3.29 7.04
CA PRO A 84 11.36 2.97 6.76
C PRO A 84 10.74 3.81 5.64
N SER A 85 11.11 5.10 5.53
CA SER A 85 10.63 5.98 4.47
C SER A 85 10.93 5.46 3.06
N LYS A 86 12.07 4.78 2.87
CA LYS A 86 12.49 4.18 1.59
C LYS A 86 11.68 2.94 1.19
N MET A 87 10.79 2.46 2.06
CA MET A 87 9.86 1.36 1.78
C MET A 87 8.40 1.80 1.84
N LEU A 88 8.05 2.73 2.75
CA LEU A 88 6.68 3.18 2.95
C LEU A 88 6.20 4.11 1.83
N ILE A 89 7.06 4.99 1.33
CA ILE A 89 6.74 5.86 0.20
C ILE A 89 6.51 5.02 -1.07
N PRO A 90 7.43 4.12 -1.49
CA PRO A 90 7.18 3.17 -2.57
C PRO A 90 5.91 2.34 -2.41
N LEU A 91 5.60 1.85 -1.20
CA LEU A 91 4.36 1.14 -0.90
C LEU A 91 3.13 1.96 -1.30
N SER A 92 3.07 3.22 -0.83
CA SER A 92 1.93 4.10 -1.10
C SER A 92 1.77 4.39 -2.59
N TYR A 93 2.84 4.75 -3.28
CA TYR A 93 2.78 5.02 -4.72
C TYR A 93 2.44 3.78 -5.54
N SER A 94 2.96 2.60 -5.19
CA SER A 94 2.59 1.36 -5.88
C SER A 94 1.11 1.02 -5.71
N ALA A 95 0.54 1.26 -4.53
CA ALA A 95 -0.88 1.09 -4.31
C ALA A 95 -1.71 2.08 -5.16
N ILE A 96 -1.31 3.36 -5.23
CA ILE A 96 -1.98 4.36 -6.06
C ILE A 96 -1.93 3.97 -7.53
N LEU A 97 -0.75 3.61 -8.05
CA LEU A 97 -0.57 3.20 -9.45
C LEU A 97 -1.40 1.94 -9.77
N GLY A 98 -1.44 0.96 -8.86
CA GLY A 98 -2.29 -0.21 -9.01
C GLY A 98 -3.77 0.12 -9.02
N GLY A 99 -4.20 1.05 -8.16
CA GLY A 99 -5.59 1.51 -8.10
C GLY A 99 -6.09 2.16 -9.40
N THR A 100 -5.21 2.66 -10.25
CA THR A 100 -5.58 3.21 -11.56
C THR A 100 -5.92 2.15 -12.62
N LEU A 101 -5.64 0.87 -12.35
CA LEU A 101 -5.85 -0.20 -13.35
C LEU A 101 -7.31 -0.54 -13.59
N THR A 102 -8.17 -0.40 -12.60
CA THR A 102 -9.57 -0.79 -12.68
C THR A 102 -10.51 0.31 -12.19
N LEU A 103 -11.76 0.22 -12.59
CA LEU A 103 -12.80 1.14 -12.14
C LEU A 103 -12.97 1.12 -10.61
N VAL A 104 -12.84 -0.04 -9.98
CA VAL A 104 -13.04 -0.23 -8.52
C VAL A 104 -11.77 -0.07 -7.70
N GLY A 105 -10.60 -0.01 -8.32
CA GLY A 105 -9.30 0.09 -7.62
C GLY A 105 -9.15 1.38 -6.81
N THR A 106 -9.80 2.45 -7.25
CA THR A 106 -9.85 3.72 -6.50
C THR A 106 -11.22 4.37 -6.58
N SER A 107 -11.63 5.02 -5.49
CA SER A 107 -12.89 5.79 -5.44
C SER A 107 -12.94 6.93 -6.46
N THR A 108 -11.78 7.47 -6.83
CA THR A 108 -11.70 8.51 -7.86
C THR A 108 -12.22 8.04 -9.21
N ASN A 109 -11.87 6.83 -9.65
CA ASN A 109 -12.35 6.28 -10.92
C ASN A 109 -13.88 6.10 -10.92
N LEU A 110 -14.44 5.62 -9.79
CA LEU A 110 -15.88 5.51 -9.61
C LEU A 110 -16.59 6.86 -9.67
N LEU A 111 -15.99 7.88 -9.04
CA LEU A 111 -16.54 9.23 -9.06
C LEU A 111 -16.49 9.82 -10.49
N VAL A 112 -15.38 9.66 -11.20
CA VAL A 112 -15.25 10.08 -12.60
C VAL A 112 -16.32 9.39 -13.46
N ASN A 113 -16.49 8.09 -13.32
CA ASN A 113 -17.53 7.36 -14.06
C ASN A 113 -18.93 7.87 -13.72
N SER A 114 -19.23 8.17 -12.45
CA SER A 114 -20.54 8.66 -12.04
C SER A 114 -20.88 10.04 -12.65
N ILE A 115 -19.89 10.90 -12.84
CA ILE A 115 -20.06 12.19 -13.51
C ILE A 115 -20.15 11.99 -15.03
N TYR A 116 -19.38 11.05 -15.57
CA TYR A 116 -19.35 10.76 -17.00
C TYR A 116 -20.70 10.28 -17.53
N ILE A 117 -21.40 9.41 -16.80
CA ILE A 117 -22.73 8.88 -17.19
C ILE A 117 -23.87 9.92 -17.08
N GLU A 118 -23.62 11.08 -16.45
CA GLU A 118 -24.60 12.19 -16.46
C GLU A 118 -24.65 12.90 -17.84
N THR A 119 -23.68 12.63 -18.72
CA THR A 119 -23.64 13.18 -20.08
C THR A 119 -24.59 12.40 -20.97
N PRO A 120 -25.55 13.05 -21.69
CA PRO A 120 -26.48 12.36 -22.57
C PRO A 120 -25.76 11.59 -23.69
N GLY A 121 -26.16 10.35 -23.92
CA GLY A 121 -25.65 9.49 -25.00
C GLY A 121 -24.34 8.77 -24.69
N VAL A 122 -23.91 8.75 -23.43
CA VAL A 122 -22.69 8.08 -23.01
C VAL A 122 -23.02 6.82 -22.22
N GLU A 123 -22.34 5.72 -22.52
CA GLU A 123 -22.46 4.47 -21.76
C GLU A 123 -21.51 4.46 -20.55
N PRO A 124 -21.87 3.73 -19.47
CA PRO A 124 -21.00 3.56 -18.31
C PRO A 124 -19.64 2.93 -18.69
N MET A 125 -18.58 3.42 -18.09
CA MET A 125 -17.25 2.84 -18.30
C MET A 125 -17.18 1.40 -17.78
N GLY A 126 -16.55 0.53 -18.54
CA GLY A 126 -16.28 -0.85 -18.16
C GLY A 126 -15.27 -0.97 -17.04
N MET A 127 -15.25 -2.11 -16.33
CA MET A 127 -14.36 -2.39 -15.21
C MET A 127 -12.88 -2.18 -15.55
N PHE A 128 -12.47 -2.49 -16.78
CA PHE A 128 -11.08 -2.45 -17.26
C PHE A 128 -10.81 -1.31 -18.24
N GLU A 129 -11.70 -0.33 -18.35
CA GLU A 129 -11.54 0.82 -19.26
C GLU A 129 -10.24 1.57 -19.00
N PHE A 130 -9.90 1.74 -17.72
CA PHE A 130 -8.70 2.40 -17.28
C PHE A 130 -7.42 1.58 -17.48
N MET A 131 -7.52 0.26 -17.77
CA MET A 131 -6.39 -0.67 -17.76
C MET A 131 -5.32 -0.32 -18.81
N ARG A 132 -5.72 0.15 -19.98
CA ARG A 132 -4.79 0.49 -21.08
C ARG A 132 -3.79 1.56 -20.65
N TYR A 133 -4.27 2.64 -20.08
CA TYR A 133 -3.43 3.74 -19.57
C TYR A 133 -2.81 3.41 -18.22
N GLY A 134 -3.56 2.76 -17.34
CA GLY A 134 -3.12 2.35 -16.02
C GLY A 134 -1.92 1.39 -16.04
N LEU A 135 -1.86 0.45 -17.00
CA LEU A 135 -0.70 -0.44 -17.17
C LEU A 135 0.57 0.33 -17.56
N ILE A 136 0.46 1.30 -18.46
CA ILE A 136 1.61 2.13 -18.85
C ILE A 136 2.09 2.93 -17.65
N LEU A 137 1.17 3.60 -16.93
CA LEU A 137 1.49 4.38 -15.74
C LEU A 137 2.09 3.51 -14.63
N MET A 138 1.53 2.32 -14.40
CA MET A 138 2.03 1.38 -13.40
C MET A 138 3.43 0.90 -13.76
N PHE A 139 3.69 0.53 -15.01
CA PHE A 139 4.99 0.04 -15.44
C PHE A 139 6.07 1.13 -15.32
N VAL A 140 5.82 2.31 -15.89
CA VAL A 140 6.74 3.45 -15.82
C VAL A 140 6.93 3.91 -14.37
N GLY A 141 5.85 4.01 -13.61
CA GLY A 141 5.89 4.42 -12.22
C GLY A 141 6.65 3.42 -11.32
N LEU A 142 6.46 2.12 -11.53
CA LEU A 142 7.22 1.09 -10.79
C LEU A 142 8.71 1.13 -11.13
N LEU A 143 9.08 1.32 -12.40
CA LEU A 143 10.49 1.51 -12.78
C LEU A 143 11.09 2.74 -12.10
N TYR A 144 10.36 3.86 -12.12
CA TYR A 144 10.78 5.08 -11.41
C TYR A 144 10.98 4.84 -9.91
N ILE A 145 10.00 4.22 -9.25
CA ILE A 145 10.05 3.93 -7.82
C ILE A 145 11.17 2.95 -7.48
N LEU A 146 11.47 2.00 -8.35
CA LEU A 146 12.49 0.98 -8.10
C LEU A 146 13.91 1.54 -8.27
N PHE A 147 14.16 2.36 -9.29
CA PHE A 147 15.49 2.83 -9.66
C PHE A 147 15.78 4.26 -9.18
N ILE A 148 14.85 5.18 -9.33
CA ILE A 148 15.08 6.61 -9.09
C ILE A 148 14.71 7.02 -7.67
N ALA A 149 13.57 6.56 -7.16
CA ALA A 149 13.10 6.95 -5.83
C ALA A 149 14.09 6.64 -4.69
N PRO A 150 14.83 5.51 -4.67
CA PRO A 150 15.81 5.26 -3.61
C PRO A 150 16.95 6.26 -3.54
N MET A 151 17.27 6.93 -4.66
CA MET A 151 18.32 7.94 -4.75
C MET A 151 17.85 9.30 -4.23
N ILE A 152 16.58 9.63 -4.45
CA ILE A 152 16.00 10.93 -4.09
C ILE A 152 15.44 10.92 -2.67
N LEU A 153 14.91 9.78 -2.21
CA LEU A 153 14.23 9.70 -0.92
C LEU A 153 15.19 9.87 0.26
N PRO A 154 14.91 10.84 1.15
CA PRO A 154 15.72 11.07 2.32
C PRO A 154 15.64 9.89 3.30
N SER A 155 16.76 9.57 3.93
CA SER A 155 16.84 8.57 5.00
C SER A 155 16.36 9.22 6.30
N ARG A 156 15.07 9.07 6.62
CA ARG A 156 14.55 9.48 7.94
C ARG A 156 14.80 8.33 8.92
N THR A 157 15.53 8.63 9.99
CA THR A 157 15.74 7.70 11.10
C THR A 157 14.43 7.47 11.83
N SER A 158 14.08 6.22 12.12
CA SER A 158 12.95 5.90 12.99
C SER A 158 13.25 6.36 14.43
N THR A 159 12.23 6.67 15.20
CA THR A 159 12.34 7.11 16.60
C THR A 159 13.17 6.13 17.45
N SER A 160 13.19 4.83 17.09
CA SER A 160 14.04 3.83 17.74
C SER A 160 15.55 4.10 17.56
N SER A 161 15.96 4.79 16.50
CA SER A 161 17.36 5.18 16.32
C SER A 161 17.70 6.45 17.11
N LEU A 162 16.72 7.32 17.37
CA LEU A 162 16.89 8.47 18.25
C LEU A 162 17.13 8.01 19.69
N THR A 163 16.36 7.04 20.18
CA THR A 163 16.57 6.43 21.50
C THR A 163 17.96 5.82 21.63
N LYS A 164 18.47 5.18 20.56
CA LYS A 164 19.83 4.63 20.52
C LYS A 164 20.90 5.72 20.41
N SER A 165 20.66 6.77 19.60
CA SER A 165 21.61 7.86 19.38
C SER A 165 21.78 8.76 20.60
N TYR A 166 20.69 9.00 21.34
CA TYR A 166 20.71 9.81 22.56
C TYR A 166 21.04 9.04 23.84
N ARG A 167 21.38 7.73 23.74
CA ARG A 167 21.65 6.87 24.92
C ARG A 167 20.56 6.93 25.99
N LEU A 168 19.30 7.14 25.58
CA LEU A 168 18.16 7.18 26.51
C LEU A 168 17.92 5.83 27.20
N GLY A 169 18.57 4.75 26.74
CA GLY A 169 18.53 3.44 27.39
C GLY A 169 19.02 3.43 28.84
N GLY A 170 19.75 4.46 29.27
CA GLY A 170 20.12 4.64 30.69
C GLY A 170 19.05 5.32 31.55
N TYR A 171 18.00 5.89 30.92
CA TYR A 171 16.92 6.58 31.60
C TYR A 171 15.56 5.85 31.50
N LEU A 172 15.49 4.77 30.69
CA LEU A 172 14.30 3.93 30.58
C LEU A 172 14.49 2.68 31.44
N THR A 173 13.79 2.60 32.56
CA THR A 173 13.71 1.40 33.39
C THR A 173 12.40 0.68 33.07
N GLU A 174 12.49 -0.53 32.50
CA GLU A 174 11.34 -1.44 32.43
C GLU A 174 11.14 -2.06 33.82
N MET A 175 10.11 -1.64 34.51
CA MET A 175 9.68 -2.29 35.77
C MET A 175 8.70 -3.42 35.41
N LYS A 176 9.12 -4.65 35.68
CA LYS A 176 8.26 -5.82 35.62
C LYS A 176 7.53 -5.92 36.97
N ILE A 177 6.22 -5.62 36.96
CA ILE A 177 5.40 -5.83 38.15
C ILE A 177 5.18 -7.34 38.28
N THR A 178 5.75 -7.93 39.33
CA THR A 178 5.48 -9.31 39.72
C THR A 178 4.42 -9.32 40.83
N SER A 179 3.73 -10.43 40.97
CA SER A 179 2.66 -10.61 42.02
C SER A 179 3.15 -10.44 43.46
N GLU A 180 4.45 -10.26 43.69
CA GLU A 180 5.09 -10.06 44.99
C GLU A 180 5.65 -8.62 45.17
N SER A 181 5.31 -7.68 44.28
CA SER A 181 5.66 -6.27 44.48
C SER A 181 4.82 -5.66 45.60
N PRO A 182 5.41 -4.98 46.59
CA PRO A 182 4.69 -4.38 47.73
C PRO A 182 3.77 -3.23 47.27
#